data_60291352e9f3d2a58090d6a52cf24073
#
_entry.id   60291352e9f3d2a58090d6a52cf24073
#
_cell.length_a   1.000
_cell.length_b   1.000
_cell.length_c   1.000
_cell.angle_alpha   90.00
_cell.angle_beta   90.00
_cell.angle_gamma   90.00
#
_symmetry.space_group_name_H-M   'P 1'
#
loop_
_entity.id
_entity.type
_entity.pdbx_description
1 polymer ?
#
loop_
_entity_poly.entity_id
_entity_poly.type
_entity_poly.pdbx_seq_one_letter_code
_entity_poly.pdbx_strand_id
1 'polypeptide(L)'
;MVDTAVILMKQEETPSPVDIPWVFTPLIGLPLVERHLMSVRRVGIETAHLICGKSEQTCLEGCLSRWSHDERFPAVNIHGPGTNFVSILPECFLLMDGSHVYHPKLLEDAQLRNDLFIFTNTDKQPIGLGMSTPAFPLGHFPVIPSEDIVIREEMYTMNVHKAENRKSAERLILKTLRKETDGWFSIHLNRPISLAVSRHLVNYSIHPNLITVMTLFLGVLSGVFAAMGTYAFMAAAGIVFHLASIMDGLDGEIARAKFLTSRTGEWLDTISDELTNVAFITGLTIGAYRMSASKTMFWLGIVTLFFYFLTLILLYGHLATGTQSSSLLYFQEQIKTRQFQKRRAAPLITFLQPLVKRDLYGFIFMILAVLGLPHIIIFCWLAAVVITPILFTSHLLKSN
;
A
#
# COMPACT_ATOMS: atom_id res chain seq x y z
N MET A 1 -22.30 -12.83 2.37
CA MET A 1 -21.27 -12.24 1.47
C MET A 1 -21.47 -12.84 0.09
N VAL A 2 -21.44 -12.03 -0.93
CA VAL A 2 -21.62 -12.47 -2.30
C VAL A 2 -20.30 -13.03 -2.82
N ASP A 3 -20.33 -14.16 -3.49
CA ASP A 3 -19.15 -14.86 -4.03
C ASP A 3 -18.98 -14.67 -5.55
N THR A 4 -19.93 -14.00 -6.20
CA THR A 4 -20.00 -13.86 -7.65
C THR A 4 -20.08 -12.40 -8.06
N ALA A 5 -19.29 -12.01 -9.08
CA ALA A 5 -19.37 -10.71 -9.75
C ALA A 5 -19.71 -10.86 -11.24
N VAL A 6 -20.47 -9.91 -11.76
CA VAL A 6 -20.73 -9.74 -13.19
C VAL A 6 -20.13 -8.42 -13.64
N ILE A 7 -19.20 -8.46 -14.57
CA ILE A 7 -18.49 -7.30 -15.09
C ILE A 7 -18.90 -7.07 -16.54
N LEU A 8 -19.55 -5.95 -16.80
CA LEU A 8 -20.04 -5.58 -18.13
C LEU A 8 -18.91 -4.88 -18.91
N MET A 9 -18.35 -5.57 -19.89
CA MET A 9 -17.33 -5.06 -20.80
C MET A 9 -17.98 -4.58 -22.11
N LYS A 10 -18.95 -3.67 -22.01
CA LYS A 10 -19.67 -3.17 -23.20
C LYS A 10 -18.82 -2.17 -23.97
N GLN A 11 -18.76 -2.37 -25.29
CA GLN A 11 -18.22 -1.41 -26.23
C GLN A 11 -19.29 -0.34 -26.51
N GLU A 12 -18.99 0.94 -26.26
CA GLU A 12 -19.69 2.03 -26.92
C GLU A 12 -19.22 2.07 -28.39
N GLU A 13 -20.12 2.40 -29.32
CA GLU A 13 -19.99 2.26 -30.78
C GLU A 13 -18.83 3.02 -31.46
N THR A 14 -17.90 3.61 -30.69
CA THR A 14 -16.73 4.28 -31.27
C THR A 14 -15.54 3.34 -31.32
N PRO A 15 -15.09 2.92 -32.53
CA PRO A 15 -13.92 2.08 -32.65
C PRO A 15 -12.67 2.79 -32.08
N SER A 16 -11.97 2.11 -31.20
CA SER A 16 -10.66 2.57 -30.75
C SER A 16 -9.71 2.62 -31.96
N PRO A 17 -8.94 3.68 -32.16
CA PRO A 17 -7.99 3.76 -33.28
C PRO A 17 -6.76 2.85 -33.09
N VAL A 18 -6.74 2.00 -32.10
CA VAL A 18 -5.63 1.09 -31.75
C VAL A 18 -6.15 -0.36 -31.84
N ASP A 19 -5.37 -1.24 -32.47
CA ASP A 19 -5.66 -2.67 -32.68
C ASP A 19 -5.86 -3.50 -31.40
N ILE A 20 -5.74 -2.89 -30.22
CA ILE A 20 -5.91 -3.55 -28.92
C ILE A 20 -7.30 -3.22 -28.36
N PRO A 21 -8.12 -4.24 -28.02
CA PRO A 21 -9.40 -4.03 -27.36
C PRO A 21 -9.24 -3.16 -26.09
N TRP A 22 -10.14 -2.21 -25.89
CA TRP A 22 -10.08 -1.22 -24.80
C TRP A 22 -9.97 -1.85 -23.40
N VAL A 23 -10.50 -3.06 -23.22
CA VAL A 23 -10.44 -3.84 -21.96
C VAL A 23 -9.01 -4.18 -21.54
N PHE A 24 -8.07 -4.21 -22.49
CA PHE A 24 -6.64 -4.41 -22.23
C PHE A 24 -5.85 -3.10 -22.11
N THR A 25 -6.51 -1.95 -22.10
CA THR A 25 -5.83 -0.67 -21.89
C THR A 25 -5.05 -0.73 -20.57
N PRO A 26 -3.73 -0.48 -20.60
CA PRO A 26 -2.91 -0.50 -19.38
C PRO A 26 -3.27 0.68 -18.49
N LEU A 27 -3.48 0.40 -17.21
CA LEU A 27 -3.72 1.39 -16.18
C LEU A 27 -2.86 1.05 -14.95
N ILE A 28 -1.86 1.90 -14.68
CA ILE A 28 -0.88 1.64 -13.61
C ILE A 28 -0.28 0.23 -13.72
N GLY A 29 0.28 -0.10 -14.90
CA GLY A 29 1.03 -1.32 -15.16
C GLY A 29 0.21 -2.61 -15.29
N LEU A 30 -1.13 -2.54 -15.23
CA LEU A 30 -2.03 -3.69 -15.43
C LEU A 30 -3.10 -3.37 -16.46
N PRO A 31 -3.51 -4.33 -17.30
CA PRO A 31 -4.72 -4.21 -18.12
C PRO A 31 -5.95 -3.94 -17.26
N LEU A 32 -6.88 -3.13 -17.78
CA LEU A 32 -8.08 -2.74 -17.04
C LEU A 32 -8.89 -3.95 -16.58
N VAL A 33 -9.09 -4.93 -17.44
CA VAL A 33 -9.82 -6.17 -17.11
C VAL A 33 -9.14 -6.94 -15.96
N GLU A 34 -7.82 -7.07 -15.98
CA GLU A 34 -7.07 -7.75 -14.92
C GLU A 34 -7.19 -7.00 -13.60
N ARG A 35 -7.15 -5.67 -13.64
CA ARG A 35 -7.35 -4.85 -12.47
C ARG A 35 -8.73 -5.05 -11.84
N HIS A 36 -9.78 -5.17 -12.65
CA HIS A 36 -11.13 -5.48 -12.13
C HIS A 36 -11.18 -6.86 -11.50
N LEU A 37 -10.68 -7.89 -12.20
CA LEU A 37 -10.67 -9.26 -11.69
C LEU A 37 -9.90 -9.38 -10.37
N MET A 38 -8.72 -8.78 -10.28
CA MET A 38 -7.94 -8.78 -9.03
C MET A 38 -8.61 -7.96 -7.93
N SER A 39 -9.30 -6.87 -8.29
CA SER A 39 -10.01 -6.04 -7.30
C SER A 39 -11.20 -6.79 -6.68
N VAL A 40 -11.98 -7.51 -7.47
CA VAL A 40 -13.11 -8.32 -6.95
C VAL A 40 -12.61 -9.53 -6.17
N ARG A 41 -11.51 -10.17 -6.61
CA ARG A 41 -10.89 -11.27 -5.87
C ARG A 41 -10.42 -10.82 -4.48
N ARG A 42 -9.85 -9.63 -4.40
CA ARG A 42 -9.36 -9.05 -3.13
C ARG A 42 -10.46 -8.85 -2.09
N VAL A 43 -11.69 -8.57 -2.51
CA VAL A 43 -12.85 -8.45 -1.60
C VAL A 43 -13.56 -9.77 -1.34
N GLY A 44 -12.98 -10.90 -1.75
CA GLY A 44 -13.48 -12.24 -1.43
C GLY A 44 -14.43 -12.84 -2.47
N ILE A 45 -14.55 -12.24 -3.67
CA ILE A 45 -15.34 -12.82 -4.77
C ILE A 45 -14.54 -13.94 -5.41
N GLU A 46 -15.15 -15.11 -5.52
CA GLU A 46 -14.52 -16.32 -6.03
C GLU A 46 -14.78 -16.54 -7.53
N THR A 47 -15.91 -16.07 -8.04
CA THR A 47 -16.31 -16.25 -9.45
C THR A 47 -16.61 -14.91 -10.09
N ALA A 48 -16.09 -14.69 -11.30
CA ALA A 48 -16.38 -13.50 -12.10
C ALA A 48 -16.92 -13.91 -13.49
N HIS A 49 -18.04 -13.30 -13.89
CA HIS A 49 -18.63 -13.43 -15.21
C HIS A 49 -18.32 -12.16 -16.02
N LEU A 50 -17.54 -12.29 -17.09
CA LEU A 50 -17.26 -11.20 -18.02
C LEU A 50 -18.26 -11.23 -19.17
N ILE A 51 -19.01 -10.16 -19.35
CA ILE A 51 -19.94 -10.00 -20.45
C ILE A 51 -19.31 -9.05 -21.47
N CYS A 52 -18.97 -9.53 -22.64
CA CYS A 52 -18.19 -8.80 -23.63
C CYS A 52 -18.77 -8.89 -25.04
N GLY A 53 -18.27 -8.03 -25.93
CA GLY A 53 -18.54 -8.12 -27.37
C GLY A 53 -17.79 -9.28 -28.02
N LYS A 54 -18.11 -9.56 -29.28
CA LYS A 54 -17.49 -10.65 -30.05
C LYS A 54 -15.98 -10.41 -30.28
N SER A 55 -15.57 -9.16 -30.42
CA SER A 55 -14.17 -8.76 -30.64
C SER A 55 -13.30 -8.99 -29.41
N GLU A 56 -13.85 -8.74 -28.21
CA GLU A 56 -13.13 -8.88 -26.95
C GLU A 56 -13.07 -10.35 -26.52
N GLN A 57 -14.10 -11.14 -26.82
CA GLN A 57 -14.23 -12.52 -26.37
C GLN A 57 -13.00 -13.37 -26.70
N THR A 58 -12.55 -13.39 -27.95
CA THR A 58 -11.40 -14.19 -28.40
C THR A 58 -10.12 -13.80 -27.66
N CYS A 59 -9.90 -12.50 -27.45
CA CYS A 59 -8.73 -12.01 -26.73
C CYS A 59 -8.78 -12.39 -25.24
N LEU A 60 -9.95 -12.31 -24.60
CA LEU A 60 -10.15 -12.65 -23.19
C LEU A 60 -10.00 -14.17 -22.98
N GLU A 61 -10.55 -15.00 -23.87
CA GLU A 61 -10.41 -16.47 -23.83
C GLU A 61 -8.93 -16.88 -23.90
N GLY A 62 -8.10 -16.17 -24.67
CA GLY A 62 -6.64 -16.38 -24.71
C GLY A 62 -5.93 -16.13 -23.38
N CYS A 63 -6.54 -15.40 -22.46
CA CYS A 63 -5.97 -15.11 -21.15
C CYS A 63 -6.39 -16.11 -20.06
N LEU A 64 -7.43 -16.93 -20.29
CA LEU A 64 -8.00 -17.82 -19.27
C LEU A 64 -6.98 -18.78 -18.66
N SER A 65 -6.11 -19.38 -19.48
CA SER A 65 -5.07 -20.30 -18.97
C SER A 65 -4.10 -19.62 -18.01
N ARG A 66 -3.75 -18.36 -18.26
CA ARG A 66 -2.89 -17.57 -17.37
C ARG A 66 -3.61 -17.22 -16.07
N TRP A 67 -4.86 -16.78 -16.16
CA TRP A 67 -5.64 -16.39 -14.98
C TRP A 67 -5.96 -17.58 -14.07
N SER A 68 -6.22 -18.78 -14.63
CA SER A 68 -6.52 -19.98 -13.84
C SER A 68 -5.34 -20.50 -13.01
N HIS A 69 -4.10 -20.11 -13.34
CA HIS A 69 -2.89 -20.49 -12.60
C HIS A 69 -2.43 -19.43 -11.59
N ASP A 70 -3.11 -18.31 -11.49
CA ASP A 70 -2.73 -17.19 -10.63
C ASP A 70 -3.83 -16.93 -9.60
N GLU A 71 -3.53 -17.18 -8.32
CA GLU A 71 -4.47 -17.05 -7.18
C GLU A 71 -5.02 -15.63 -6.98
N ARG A 72 -4.44 -14.63 -7.63
CA ARG A 72 -4.91 -13.24 -7.60
C ARG A 72 -6.19 -13.04 -8.41
N PHE A 73 -6.54 -14.00 -9.26
CA PHE A 73 -7.75 -13.95 -10.08
C PHE A 73 -8.85 -14.84 -9.48
N PRO A 74 -10.13 -14.44 -9.64
CA PRO A 74 -11.26 -15.34 -9.41
C PRO A 74 -11.35 -16.38 -10.50
N ALA A 75 -12.22 -17.38 -10.36
CA ALA A 75 -12.65 -18.23 -11.48
C ALA A 75 -13.39 -17.38 -12.51
N VAL A 76 -12.91 -17.34 -13.76
CA VAL A 76 -13.42 -16.42 -14.79
C VAL A 76 -14.25 -17.20 -15.83
N ASN A 77 -15.48 -16.74 -16.05
CA ASN A 77 -16.38 -17.21 -17.11
C ASN A 77 -16.62 -16.07 -18.11
N ILE A 78 -16.43 -16.33 -19.41
CA ILE A 78 -16.57 -15.33 -20.46
C ILE A 78 -17.85 -15.61 -21.26
N HIS A 79 -18.66 -14.58 -21.44
CA HIS A 79 -19.94 -14.66 -22.14
C HIS A 79 -19.97 -13.65 -23.28
N GLY A 80 -20.03 -14.17 -24.51
CA GLY A 80 -20.18 -13.37 -25.71
C GLY A 80 -21.65 -13.06 -26.03
N PRO A 81 -21.91 -12.36 -27.14
CA PRO A 81 -23.26 -12.02 -27.57
C PRO A 81 -24.12 -13.28 -27.87
N GLY A 82 -25.33 -13.31 -27.35
CA GLY A 82 -26.30 -14.42 -27.58
C GLY A 82 -26.17 -15.61 -26.64
N THR A 83 -25.22 -15.62 -25.71
CA THR A 83 -25.13 -16.64 -24.65
C THR A 83 -26.21 -16.41 -23.59
N ASN A 84 -26.97 -17.46 -23.27
CA ASN A 84 -27.91 -17.41 -22.13
C ASN A 84 -27.20 -17.82 -20.85
N PHE A 85 -26.52 -16.86 -20.20
CA PHE A 85 -25.80 -17.09 -18.93
C PHE A 85 -26.62 -16.74 -17.70
N VAL A 86 -27.80 -16.11 -17.86
CA VAL A 86 -28.65 -15.65 -16.75
C VAL A 86 -29.07 -16.80 -15.84
N SER A 87 -29.28 -17.99 -16.41
CA SER A 87 -29.65 -19.20 -15.65
C SER A 87 -28.53 -19.78 -14.77
N ILE A 88 -27.28 -19.29 -14.94
CA ILE A 88 -26.09 -19.76 -14.19
C ILE A 88 -25.77 -18.79 -13.04
N LEU A 89 -26.34 -17.58 -13.06
CA LEU A 89 -26.08 -16.58 -12.03
C LEU A 89 -26.79 -16.91 -10.73
N PRO A 90 -26.16 -16.63 -9.57
CA PRO A 90 -26.81 -16.77 -8.27
C PRO A 90 -27.92 -15.74 -8.10
N GLU A 91 -28.72 -15.92 -7.07
CA GLU A 91 -29.84 -15.00 -6.74
C GLU A 91 -29.38 -13.56 -6.51
N CYS A 92 -28.14 -13.36 -6.06
CA CYS A 92 -27.55 -12.05 -5.84
C CYS A 92 -26.07 -12.05 -6.24
N PHE A 93 -25.65 -11.03 -6.96
CA PHE A 93 -24.28 -10.87 -7.43
C PHE A 93 -23.88 -9.38 -7.49
N LEU A 94 -22.57 -9.12 -7.42
CA LEU A 94 -22.01 -7.78 -7.63
C LEU A 94 -22.01 -7.45 -9.12
N LEU A 95 -22.69 -6.38 -9.51
CA LEU A 95 -22.71 -5.87 -10.89
C LEU A 95 -21.74 -4.69 -11.03
N MET A 96 -20.85 -4.74 -12.02
CA MET A 96 -19.84 -3.72 -12.29
C MET A 96 -19.83 -3.31 -13.75
N ASP A 97 -19.71 -2.02 -14.01
CA ASP A 97 -19.36 -1.49 -15.33
C ASP A 97 -17.85 -1.53 -15.53
N GLY A 98 -17.39 -2.36 -16.45
CA GLY A 98 -15.96 -2.54 -16.74
C GLY A 98 -15.28 -1.31 -17.35
N SER A 99 -16.03 -0.29 -17.77
CA SER A 99 -15.46 0.97 -18.28
C SER A 99 -15.03 1.92 -17.17
N HIS A 100 -15.39 1.65 -15.91
CA HIS A 100 -15.11 2.50 -14.77
C HIS A 100 -14.03 1.90 -13.86
N VAL A 101 -13.22 2.76 -13.26
CA VAL A 101 -12.33 2.41 -12.15
C VAL A 101 -12.98 2.86 -10.86
N TYR A 102 -12.97 1.99 -9.87
CA TYR A 102 -13.60 2.19 -8.57
C TYR A 102 -12.56 2.32 -7.46
N HIS A 103 -12.88 3.17 -6.48
CA HIS A 103 -12.11 3.21 -5.25
C HIS A 103 -12.23 1.86 -4.51
N PRO A 104 -11.12 1.27 -4.00
CA PRO A 104 -11.16 -0.04 -3.34
C PRO A 104 -12.21 -0.16 -2.23
N LYS A 105 -12.40 0.88 -1.41
CA LYS A 105 -13.41 0.91 -0.35
C LYS A 105 -14.85 0.79 -0.85
N LEU A 106 -15.13 1.17 -2.10
CA LEU A 106 -16.48 0.96 -2.67
C LEU A 106 -16.79 -0.53 -2.86
N LEU A 107 -15.80 -1.31 -3.27
CA LEU A 107 -15.95 -2.75 -3.42
C LEU A 107 -16.05 -3.44 -2.05
N GLU A 108 -15.28 -2.98 -1.07
CA GLU A 108 -15.35 -3.46 0.32
C GLU A 108 -16.71 -3.14 0.94
N ASP A 109 -17.21 -1.91 0.79
CA ASP A 109 -18.53 -1.50 1.25
C ASP A 109 -19.66 -2.28 0.55
N ALA A 110 -19.51 -2.54 -0.76
CA ALA A 110 -20.45 -3.35 -1.52
C ALA A 110 -20.55 -4.78 -0.96
N GLN A 111 -19.41 -5.40 -0.66
CA GLN A 111 -19.35 -6.78 -0.17
C GLN A 111 -19.95 -6.96 1.24
N LEU A 112 -19.94 -5.90 2.06
CA LEU A 112 -20.51 -5.92 3.40
C LEU A 112 -22.05 -5.84 3.41
N ARG A 113 -22.69 -5.53 2.26
CA ARG A 113 -24.13 -5.38 2.13
C ARG A 113 -24.75 -6.64 1.55
N ASN A 114 -25.93 -7.01 2.05
CA ASN A 114 -26.68 -8.15 1.55
C ASN A 114 -27.94 -7.74 0.78
N ASP A 115 -28.25 -6.44 0.75
CA ASP A 115 -29.45 -5.91 0.10
C ASP A 115 -29.15 -5.48 -1.34
N LEU A 116 -30.20 -5.37 -2.15
CA LEU A 116 -30.10 -4.82 -3.50
C LEU A 116 -29.89 -3.30 -3.40
N PHE A 117 -28.82 -2.79 -4.01
CA PHE A 117 -28.50 -1.37 -4.02
C PHE A 117 -27.72 -0.98 -5.28
N ILE A 118 -27.70 0.31 -5.56
CA ILE A 118 -26.82 0.94 -6.56
C ILE A 118 -26.10 2.10 -5.90
N PHE A 119 -24.81 2.20 -6.14
CA PHE A 119 -24.08 3.41 -5.78
C PHE A 119 -24.37 4.54 -6.76
N THR A 120 -24.64 5.70 -6.23
CA THR A 120 -24.89 6.93 -7.00
C THR A 120 -23.88 8.01 -6.64
N ASN A 121 -23.62 8.93 -7.57
CA ASN A 121 -22.87 10.15 -7.28
C ASN A 121 -23.75 11.16 -6.52
N THR A 122 -23.19 12.33 -6.20
CA THR A 122 -23.91 13.44 -5.54
C THR A 122 -25.13 13.93 -6.33
N ASP A 123 -25.13 13.74 -7.66
CA ASP A 123 -26.22 14.10 -8.57
C ASP A 123 -27.24 12.96 -8.75
N LYS A 124 -27.18 11.92 -7.91
CA LYS A 124 -28.01 10.71 -7.96
C LYS A 124 -27.91 9.93 -9.28
N GLN A 125 -26.80 10.05 -9.98
CA GLN A 125 -26.53 9.27 -11.19
C GLN A 125 -25.84 7.94 -10.79
N PRO A 126 -26.27 6.77 -11.35
CA PRO A 126 -25.62 5.49 -11.12
C PRO A 126 -24.13 5.55 -11.53
N ILE A 127 -23.26 5.03 -10.67
CA ILE A 127 -21.82 4.99 -10.95
C ILE A 127 -21.35 3.68 -11.56
N GLY A 128 -22.28 2.81 -11.96
CA GLY A 128 -21.96 1.53 -12.57
C GLY A 128 -21.48 0.45 -11.60
N LEU A 129 -21.81 0.55 -10.31
CA LEU A 129 -21.50 -0.44 -9.28
C LEU A 129 -22.74 -0.65 -8.40
N GLY A 130 -23.08 -1.90 -8.14
CA GLY A 130 -24.22 -2.24 -7.27
C GLY A 130 -24.43 -3.73 -7.11
N MET A 131 -25.41 -4.11 -6.30
CA MET A 131 -25.87 -5.49 -6.17
C MET A 131 -27.10 -5.72 -7.02
N SER A 132 -27.13 -6.83 -7.75
CA SER A 132 -28.19 -7.16 -8.70
C SER A 132 -28.66 -8.61 -8.58
N THR A 133 -29.79 -8.93 -9.21
CA THR A 133 -30.34 -10.28 -9.35
C THR A 133 -30.56 -10.63 -10.81
N PRO A 134 -30.67 -11.92 -11.16
CA PRO A 134 -30.94 -12.37 -12.55
C PRO A 134 -32.24 -11.83 -13.17
N ALA A 135 -33.16 -11.36 -12.33
CA ALA A 135 -34.45 -10.81 -12.78
C ALA A 135 -34.30 -9.45 -13.51
N PHE A 136 -33.17 -8.76 -13.33
CA PHE A 136 -32.93 -7.48 -14.00
C PHE A 136 -32.21 -7.64 -15.33
N PRO A 137 -32.61 -6.90 -16.37
CA PRO A 137 -31.93 -6.96 -17.67
C PRO A 137 -30.50 -6.43 -17.53
N LEU A 138 -29.52 -7.28 -17.78
CA LEU A 138 -28.09 -6.99 -17.70
C LEU A 138 -27.61 -5.97 -18.78
N GLY A 139 -28.54 -5.39 -19.51
CA GLY A 139 -28.25 -4.38 -20.56
C GLY A 139 -28.08 -2.96 -20.07
N HIS A 140 -28.71 -2.61 -18.96
CA HIS A 140 -28.65 -1.29 -18.32
C HIS A 140 -28.51 -1.48 -16.83
N PHE A 141 -27.76 -0.59 -16.16
CA PHE A 141 -27.80 -0.58 -14.69
C PHE A 141 -29.25 -0.33 -14.27
N PRO A 142 -29.87 -1.26 -13.55
CA PRO A 142 -31.27 -1.11 -13.19
C PRO A 142 -31.41 0.12 -12.29
N VAL A 143 -32.35 0.98 -12.61
CA VAL A 143 -32.87 1.94 -11.64
C VAL A 143 -33.73 1.12 -10.68
N ILE A 144 -33.10 0.55 -9.65
CA ILE A 144 -33.80 -0.24 -8.64
C ILE A 144 -34.47 0.77 -7.69
N PRO A 145 -35.69 0.57 -7.26
CA PRO A 145 -36.31 1.34 -6.18
C PRO A 145 -35.80 0.87 -4.80
N SER A 146 -34.49 0.74 -4.67
CA SER A 146 -33.76 0.43 -3.45
C SER A 146 -32.87 1.62 -3.07
N GLU A 147 -32.44 1.69 -1.85
CA GLU A 147 -31.70 2.83 -1.32
C GLU A 147 -30.55 3.28 -2.23
N ASP A 148 -30.67 4.50 -2.78
CA ASP A 148 -29.59 5.18 -3.46
C ASP A 148 -28.48 5.47 -2.44
N ILE A 149 -27.34 4.81 -2.57
CA ILE A 149 -26.19 5.05 -1.69
C ILE A 149 -25.29 6.08 -2.35
N VAL A 150 -25.36 7.30 -1.84
CA VAL A 150 -24.45 8.37 -2.28
C VAL A 150 -23.05 8.07 -1.82
N ILE A 151 -22.10 8.02 -2.77
CA ILE A 151 -20.68 7.82 -2.45
C ILE A 151 -20.13 9.00 -1.64
N ARG A 152 -19.24 8.72 -0.68
CA ARG A 152 -18.55 9.76 0.08
C ARG A 152 -17.61 10.54 -0.85
N GLU A 153 -17.44 11.84 -0.58
CA GLU A 153 -16.56 12.72 -1.37
C GLU A 153 -15.11 12.20 -1.50
N GLU A 154 -14.65 11.38 -0.54
CA GLU A 154 -13.31 10.80 -0.53
C GLU A 154 -13.16 9.60 -1.50
N MET A 155 -14.27 9.03 -1.96
CA MET A 155 -14.30 7.89 -2.86
C MET A 155 -14.44 8.37 -4.31
N TYR A 156 -13.77 7.70 -5.22
CA TYR A 156 -13.83 8.03 -6.63
C TYR A 156 -14.39 6.88 -7.46
N THR A 157 -15.07 7.25 -8.52
CA THR A 157 -15.32 6.43 -9.70
C THR A 157 -14.98 7.25 -10.92
N MET A 158 -14.41 6.63 -11.94
CA MET A 158 -14.02 7.35 -13.15
C MET A 158 -14.14 6.45 -14.38
N ASN A 159 -14.87 6.93 -15.38
CA ASN A 159 -14.93 6.27 -16.67
C ASN A 159 -13.59 6.46 -17.40
N VAL A 160 -12.92 5.35 -17.71
CA VAL A 160 -11.59 5.33 -18.35
C VAL A 160 -11.63 4.99 -19.84
N HIS A 161 -12.84 4.81 -20.39
CA HIS A 161 -12.99 4.62 -21.82
C HIS A 161 -12.49 5.83 -22.60
N LYS A 162 -12.76 7.06 -22.11
CA LYS A 162 -12.23 8.30 -22.68
C LYS A 162 -10.75 8.46 -22.30
N ALA A 163 -9.88 8.63 -23.32
CA ALA A 163 -8.43 8.79 -23.13
C ALA A 163 -8.05 9.94 -22.19
N GLU A 164 -8.85 11.01 -22.18
CA GLU A 164 -8.68 12.19 -21.30
C GLU A 164 -8.76 11.82 -19.82
N ASN A 165 -9.63 10.88 -19.47
CA ASN A 165 -9.86 10.45 -18.09
C ASN A 165 -8.77 9.51 -17.57
N ARG A 166 -8.03 8.82 -18.44
CA ARG A 166 -7.03 7.81 -18.04
C ARG A 166 -5.95 8.38 -17.14
N LYS A 167 -5.38 9.54 -17.50
CA LYS A 167 -4.35 10.22 -16.67
C LYS A 167 -4.90 10.62 -15.30
N SER A 168 -6.15 11.02 -15.24
CA SER A 168 -6.82 11.40 -13.99
C SER A 168 -7.11 10.17 -13.13
N ALA A 169 -7.58 9.07 -13.75
CA ALA A 169 -7.77 7.78 -13.08
C ALA A 169 -6.45 7.23 -12.51
N GLU A 170 -5.35 7.29 -13.27
CA GLU A 170 -4.02 6.92 -12.79
C GLU A 170 -3.61 7.72 -11.54
N ARG A 171 -3.82 9.04 -11.55
CA ARG A 171 -3.53 9.90 -10.38
C ARG A 171 -4.37 9.52 -9.16
N LEU A 172 -5.63 9.17 -9.37
CA LEU A 172 -6.53 8.74 -8.30
C LEU A 172 -6.09 7.40 -7.72
N ILE A 173 -5.77 6.41 -8.59
CA ILE A 173 -5.23 5.12 -8.15
C ILE A 173 -3.93 5.33 -7.36
N LEU A 174 -2.99 6.14 -7.87
CA LEU A 174 -1.74 6.42 -7.17
C LEU A 174 -1.96 7.04 -5.79
N LYS A 175 -2.99 7.89 -5.61
CA LYS A 175 -3.35 8.42 -4.29
C LYS A 175 -3.77 7.33 -3.31
N THR A 176 -4.48 6.28 -3.78
CA THR A 176 -4.89 5.16 -2.91
C THR A 176 -3.75 4.21 -2.55
N LEU A 177 -2.60 4.31 -3.22
CA LEU A 177 -1.42 3.53 -2.85
C LEU A 177 -0.73 4.04 -1.57
N ARG A 178 -1.10 5.22 -1.06
CA ARG A 178 -0.61 5.73 0.22
C ARG A 178 -1.16 4.89 1.37
N LYS A 179 -0.33 4.69 2.41
CA LYS A 179 -0.79 4.05 3.63
C LYS A 179 -1.57 5.07 4.47
N GLU A 180 -2.69 4.67 5.06
CA GLU A 180 -3.44 5.53 6.01
C GLU A 180 -2.62 5.91 7.26
N THR A 181 -1.59 5.11 7.54
CA THR A 181 -0.65 5.31 8.65
C THR A 181 0.48 6.29 8.33
N ASP A 182 0.59 6.80 7.10
CA ASP A 182 1.64 7.73 6.72
C ASP A 182 1.59 8.99 7.59
N GLY A 183 2.78 9.47 8.04
CA GLY A 183 2.90 10.69 8.82
C GLY A 183 2.80 11.92 7.93
N TRP A 184 2.58 13.08 8.55
CA TRP A 184 2.54 14.36 7.84
C TRP A 184 3.79 14.59 6.99
N PHE A 185 4.96 14.27 7.52
CA PHE A 185 6.24 14.41 6.83
C PHE A 185 6.36 13.49 5.62
N SER A 186 5.97 12.20 5.80
CA SER A 186 5.90 11.24 4.71
C SER A 186 5.01 11.72 3.59
N ILE A 187 3.80 12.16 3.90
CA ILE A 187 2.80 12.61 2.92
C ILE A 187 3.30 13.79 2.07
N HIS A 188 4.04 14.74 2.67
CA HIS A 188 4.43 15.98 2.01
C HIS A 188 5.83 15.93 1.36
N LEU A 189 6.74 15.09 1.85
CA LEU A 189 8.11 15.01 1.31
C LEU A 189 8.39 13.66 0.62
N ASN A 190 8.29 12.54 1.33
CA ASN A 190 8.71 11.24 0.79
C ASN A 190 7.73 10.71 -0.28
N ARG A 191 6.42 10.78 -0.02
CA ARG A 191 5.40 10.23 -0.93
C ARG A 191 5.29 10.92 -2.30
N PRO A 192 5.43 12.24 -2.43
CA PRO A 192 5.50 12.86 -3.75
C PRO A 192 6.64 12.31 -4.61
N ILE A 193 7.80 12.06 -3.99
CA ILE A 193 8.98 11.53 -4.68
C ILE A 193 8.78 10.04 -5.01
N SER A 194 8.42 9.22 -4.00
CA SER A 194 8.24 7.78 -4.20
C SER A 194 7.14 7.48 -5.23
N LEU A 195 5.97 8.14 -5.15
CA LEU A 195 4.88 7.96 -6.13
C LEU A 195 5.25 8.40 -7.55
N ALA A 196 6.07 9.45 -7.70
CA ALA A 196 6.57 9.86 -9.00
C ALA A 196 7.47 8.76 -9.62
N VAL A 197 8.33 8.15 -8.82
CA VAL A 197 9.18 7.02 -9.24
C VAL A 197 8.34 5.77 -9.47
N SER A 198 7.42 5.42 -8.55
CA SER A 198 6.52 4.26 -8.67
C SER A 198 5.69 4.31 -9.95
N ARG A 199 5.21 5.50 -10.36
CA ARG A 199 4.45 5.69 -11.59
C ARG A 199 5.21 5.23 -12.84
N HIS A 200 6.54 5.37 -12.85
CA HIS A 200 7.37 4.90 -13.96
C HIS A 200 7.70 3.42 -13.80
N LEU A 201 8.10 2.99 -12.61
CA LEU A 201 8.55 1.62 -12.35
C LEU A 201 7.42 0.59 -12.47
N VAL A 202 6.18 0.96 -12.22
CA VAL A 202 5.03 0.06 -12.30
C VAL A 202 4.83 -0.55 -13.69
N ASN A 203 5.26 0.14 -14.75
CA ASN A 203 5.18 -0.33 -16.13
C ASN A 203 6.23 -1.41 -16.48
N TYR A 204 7.22 -1.62 -15.62
CA TYR A 204 8.22 -2.67 -15.77
C TYR A 204 7.85 -3.88 -14.94
N SER A 205 8.29 -5.07 -15.36
CA SER A 205 8.06 -6.34 -14.64
C SER A 205 8.97 -6.51 -13.40
N ILE A 206 9.18 -5.42 -12.64
CA ILE A 206 9.99 -5.43 -11.44
C ILE A 206 9.17 -6.00 -10.28
N HIS A 207 9.73 -7.01 -9.59
CA HIS A 207 9.11 -7.58 -8.40
C HIS A 207 9.36 -6.67 -7.17
N PRO A 208 8.35 -6.42 -6.30
CA PRO A 208 8.51 -5.56 -5.12
C PRO A 208 9.70 -5.94 -4.23
N ASN A 209 9.92 -7.23 -3.98
CA ASN A 209 11.02 -7.72 -3.13
C ASN A 209 12.41 -7.30 -3.66
N LEU A 210 12.58 -7.13 -4.97
CA LEU A 210 13.85 -6.63 -5.52
C LEU A 210 14.10 -5.19 -5.07
N ILE A 211 13.07 -4.37 -5.01
CA ILE A 211 13.17 -2.99 -4.54
C ILE A 211 13.54 -2.96 -3.06
N THR A 212 12.92 -3.82 -2.25
CA THR A 212 13.28 -3.99 -0.83
C THR A 212 14.76 -4.35 -0.66
N VAL A 213 15.29 -5.29 -1.46
CA VAL A 213 16.70 -5.66 -1.43
C VAL A 213 17.62 -4.50 -1.86
N MET A 214 17.21 -3.72 -2.88
CA MET A 214 17.96 -2.52 -3.29
C MET A 214 17.94 -1.44 -2.20
N THR A 215 16.83 -1.27 -1.51
CA THR A 215 16.71 -0.36 -0.36
C THR A 215 17.62 -0.79 0.78
N LEU A 216 17.66 -2.09 1.11
CA LEU A 216 18.59 -2.65 2.08
C LEU A 216 20.05 -2.39 1.68
N PHE A 217 20.40 -2.60 0.42
CA PHE A 217 21.75 -2.32 -0.08
C PHE A 217 22.14 -0.86 0.14
N LEU A 218 21.26 0.10 -0.16
CA LEU A 218 21.50 1.51 0.13
C LEU A 218 21.62 1.78 1.63
N GLY A 219 20.80 1.12 2.45
CA GLY A 219 20.89 1.21 3.90
C GLY A 219 22.24 0.76 4.45
N VAL A 220 22.73 -0.40 4.00
CA VAL A 220 24.06 -0.92 4.38
C VAL A 220 25.16 0.01 3.86
N LEU A 221 25.05 0.50 2.62
CA LEU A 221 26.00 1.44 2.04
C LEU A 221 26.08 2.74 2.85
N SER A 222 24.96 3.23 3.36
CA SER A 222 24.96 4.40 4.27
C SER A 222 25.75 4.14 5.53
N GLY A 223 25.65 2.96 6.12
CA GLY A 223 26.46 2.54 7.28
C GLY A 223 27.95 2.46 6.97
N VAL A 224 28.31 1.91 5.81
CA VAL A 224 29.71 1.87 5.34
C VAL A 224 30.27 3.29 5.17
N PHE A 225 29.53 4.19 4.55
CA PHE A 225 29.95 5.60 4.41
C PHE A 225 30.11 6.26 5.79
N ALA A 226 29.16 6.07 6.70
CA ALA A 226 29.27 6.61 8.05
C ALA A 226 30.54 6.12 8.75
N ALA A 227 30.91 4.83 8.60
CA ALA A 227 32.08 4.23 9.21
C ALA A 227 33.42 4.79 8.70
N MET A 228 33.45 5.43 7.52
CA MET A 228 34.70 6.02 6.99
C MET A 228 35.26 7.12 7.89
N GLY A 229 34.44 7.81 8.70
CA GLY A 229 34.86 8.74 9.71
C GLY A 229 35.45 10.05 9.15
N THR A 230 35.00 10.51 8.02
CA THR A 230 35.30 11.84 7.48
C THR A 230 34.01 12.62 7.25
N TYR A 231 34.11 13.96 7.26
CA TYR A 231 32.94 14.81 7.08
C TYR A 231 32.17 14.49 5.78
N ALA A 232 32.90 14.38 4.66
CA ALA A 232 32.29 14.15 3.34
C ALA A 232 31.51 12.81 3.31
N PHE A 233 32.11 11.74 3.83
CA PHE A 233 31.44 10.44 3.90
C PHE A 233 30.30 10.41 4.91
N MET A 234 30.41 11.17 6.01
CA MET A 234 29.32 11.29 6.98
C MET A 234 28.11 12.02 6.38
N ALA A 235 28.34 13.11 5.65
CA ALA A 235 27.28 13.81 4.94
C ALA A 235 26.63 12.90 3.85
N ALA A 236 27.46 12.19 3.07
CA ALA A 236 26.97 11.21 2.10
C ALA A 236 26.16 10.08 2.75
N ALA A 237 26.59 9.59 3.92
CA ALA A 237 25.88 8.57 4.71
C ALA A 237 24.47 9.03 5.09
N GLY A 238 24.32 10.24 5.59
CA GLY A 238 23.01 10.81 5.94
C GLY A 238 22.10 10.95 4.73
N ILE A 239 22.63 11.41 3.60
CA ILE A 239 21.87 11.56 2.33
C ILE A 239 21.41 10.18 1.85
N VAL A 240 22.30 9.17 1.81
CA VAL A 240 21.97 7.82 1.34
C VAL A 240 20.98 7.12 2.28
N PHE A 241 21.10 7.34 3.60
CA PHE A 241 20.15 6.82 4.59
C PHE A 241 18.73 7.38 4.37
N HIS A 242 18.62 8.69 4.12
CA HIS A 242 17.33 9.30 3.84
C HIS A 242 16.78 8.85 2.46
N LEU A 243 17.64 8.70 1.46
CA LEU A 243 17.25 8.15 0.16
C LEU A 243 16.71 6.72 0.29
N ALA A 244 17.36 5.87 1.10
CA ALA A 244 16.84 4.53 1.44
C ALA A 244 15.45 4.62 2.09
N SER A 245 15.20 5.59 2.98
CA SER A 245 13.88 5.81 3.59
C SER A 245 12.81 6.25 2.57
N ILE A 246 13.16 6.98 1.52
CA ILE A 246 12.23 7.32 0.43
C ILE A 246 11.93 6.08 -0.43
N MET A 247 12.97 5.31 -0.76
CA MET A 247 12.84 4.11 -1.60
C MET A 247 12.07 2.98 -0.93
N ASP A 248 12.10 2.91 0.39
CA ASP A 248 11.33 2.00 1.22
C ASP A 248 9.82 2.04 0.93
N GLY A 249 9.30 3.20 0.59
CA GLY A 249 7.90 3.33 0.19
C GLY A 249 7.54 2.72 -1.16
N LEU A 250 8.54 2.55 -2.07
CA LEU A 250 8.31 2.13 -3.46
C LEU A 250 7.86 0.68 -3.58
N ASP A 251 8.44 -0.23 -2.81
CA ASP A 251 8.11 -1.66 -2.87
C ASP A 251 6.65 -1.90 -2.50
N GLY A 252 6.19 -1.29 -1.41
CA GLY A 252 4.79 -1.36 -0.99
C GLY A 252 3.84 -0.66 -1.96
N GLU A 253 4.24 0.45 -2.58
CA GLU A 253 3.44 1.12 -3.62
C GLU A 253 3.28 0.22 -4.85
N ILE A 254 4.36 -0.39 -5.33
CA ILE A 254 4.33 -1.30 -6.48
C ILE A 254 3.59 -2.60 -6.14
N ALA A 255 3.79 -3.15 -4.93
CA ALA A 255 3.06 -4.32 -4.46
C ALA A 255 1.56 -4.08 -4.46
N ARG A 256 1.09 -2.95 -3.94
CA ARG A 256 -0.33 -2.57 -3.95
C ARG A 256 -0.86 -2.29 -5.35
N ALA A 257 -0.07 -1.60 -6.19
CA ALA A 257 -0.45 -1.27 -7.56
C ALA A 257 -0.69 -2.52 -8.43
N LYS A 258 0.14 -3.56 -8.23
CA LYS A 258 0.13 -4.82 -9.00
C LYS A 258 -0.57 -5.98 -8.28
N PHE A 259 -1.20 -5.75 -7.12
CA PHE A 259 -1.80 -6.82 -6.30
C PHE A 259 -0.81 -7.93 -5.93
N LEU A 260 0.45 -7.57 -5.66
CA LEU A 260 1.56 -8.48 -5.29
C LEU A 260 1.90 -8.41 -3.80
N THR A 261 0.98 -7.91 -2.98
CA THR A 261 1.17 -7.89 -1.52
C THR A 261 1.25 -9.31 -0.99
N SER A 262 2.27 -9.61 -0.18
CA SER A 262 2.47 -10.92 0.39
C SER A 262 3.02 -10.81 1.81
N ARG A 263 2.69 -11.78 2.67
CA ARG A 263 3.21 -11.86 4.04
C ARG A 263 4.73 -11.97 4.07
N THR A 264 5.31 -12.69 3.12
CA THR A 264 6.77 -12.82 2.99
C THR A 264 7.43 -11.49 2.59
N GLY A 265 6.78 -10.70 1.72
CA GLY A 265 7.23 -9.36 1.36
C GLY A 265 7.21 -8.40 2.56
N GLU A 266 6.15 -8.42 3.37
CA GLU A 266 6.05 -7.61 4.59
C GLU A 266 7.13 -7.96 5.62
N TRP A 267 7.46 -9.25 5.78
CA TRP A 267 8.55 -9.68 6.64
C TRP A 267 9.92 -9.25 6.09
N LEU A 268 10.14 -9.39 4.80
CA LEU A 268 11.39 -8.97 4.15
C LEU A 268 11.60 -7.46 4.32
N ASP A 269 10.55 -6.65 4.12
CA ASP A 269 10.53 -5.21 4.33
C ASP A 269 10.93 -4.87 5.78
N THR A 270 10.25 -5.48 6.75
CA THR A 270 10.54 -5.27 8.17
C THR A 270 11.99 -5.63 8.55
N ILE A 271 12.48 -6.80 8.11
CA ILE A 271 13.87 -7.22 8.41
C ILE A 271 14.87 -6.27 7.75
N SER A 272 14.61 -5.83 6.51
CA SER A 272 15.47 -4.91 5.78
C SER A 272 15.58 -3.56 6.47
N ASP A 273 14.48 -3.07 7.05
CA ASP A 273 14.44 -1.84 7.83
C ASP A 273 15.32 -1.92 9.07
N GLU A 274 15.19 -3.01 9.84
CA GLU A 274 15.97 -3.21 11.04
C GLU A 274 17.47 -3.37 10.74
N LEU A 275 17.81 -4.11 9.68
CA LEU A 275 19.21 -4.26 9.23
C LEU A 275 19.80 -2.94 8.76
N THR A 276 19.03 -2.11 8.06
CA THR A 276 19.43 -0.77 7.64
C THR A 276 19.75 0.11 8.87
N ASN A 277 18.88 0.10 9.88
CA ASN A 277 19.10 0.85 11.13
C ASN A 277 20.34 0.38 11.87
N VAL A 278 20.52 -0.93 12.05
CA VAL A 278 21.71 -1.52 12.69
C VAL A 278 22.98 -1.14 11.94
N ALA A 279 22.98 -1.27 10.60
CA ALA A 279 24.14 -0.90 9.79
C ALA A 279 24.51 0.57 9.94
N PHE A 280 23.51 1.46 9.92
CA PHE A 280 23.75 2.89 10.06
C PHE A 280 24.22 3.27 11.47
N ILE A 281 23.62 2.73 12.55
CA ILE A 281 24.07 2.99 13.94
C ILE A 281 25.50 2.49 14.14
N THR A 282 25.82 1.29 13.63
CA THR A 282 27.16 0.71 13.70
C THR A 282 28.17 1.59 12.97
N GLY A 283 27.86 1.96 11.74
CA GLY A 283 28.72 2.84 10.94
C GLY A 283 28.93 4.20 11.58
N LEU A 284 27.85 4.80 12.10
CA LEU A 284 27.89 6.08 12.80
C LEU A 284 28.77 6.01 14.06
N THR A 285 28.68 4.91 14.83
CA THR A 285 29.49 4.68 16.02
C THR A 285 30.99 4.63 15.69
N ILE A 286 31.36 3.85 14.67
CA ILE A 286 32.74 3.74 14.20
C ILE A 286 33.22 5.07 13.64
N GLY A 287 32.43 5.74 12.82
CA GLY A 287 32.78 7.01 12.18
C GLY A 287 32.92 8.15 13.19
N ALA A 288 32.00 8.26 14.14
CA ALA A 288 32.10 9.27 15.22
C ALA A 288 33.37 9.08 16.07
N TYR A 289 33.73 7.82 16.38
CA TYR A 289 35.00 7.52 17.05
C TYR A 289 36.20 7.92 16.20
N ARG A 290 36.21 7.61 14.89
CA ARG A 290 37.31 7.97 13.98
C ARG A 290 37.48 9.49 13.84
N MET A 291 36.38 10.24 13.83
CA MET A 291 36.38 11.70 13.70
C MET A 291 36.85 12.40 14.95
N SER A 292 36.50 11.91 16.13
CA SER A 292 36.70 12.60 17.42
C SER A 292 37.76 11.94 18.31
N ALA A 293 38.21 10.71 18.03
CA ALA A 293 39.00 9.83 18.87
C ALA A 293 38.41 9.65 20.30
N SER A 294 37.13 9.96 20.49
CA SER A 294 36.45 9.96 21.78
C SER A 294 35.94 8.56 22.11
N LYS A 295 36.54 7.93 23.14
CA LYS A 295 36.06 6.66 23.69
C LYS A 295 34.63 6.77 24.20
N THR A 296 34.22 7.94 24.69
CA THR A 296 32.83 8.19 25.13
C THR A 296 31.83 8.02 24.00
N MET A 297 32.13 8.56 22.82
CA MET A 297 31.25 8.41 21.65
C MET A 297 31.15 6.96 21.20
N PHE A 298 32.25 6.23 21.26
CA PHE A 298 32.25 4.79 20.94
C PHE A 298 31.34 4.00 21.89
N TRP A 299 31.52 4.18 23.21
CA TRP A 299 30.71 3.48 24.21
C TRP A 299 29.22 3.88 24.13
N LEU A 300 28.96 5.17 23.88
CA LEU A 300 27.58 5.63 23.67
C LEU A 300 26.89 4.93 22.50
N GLY A 301 27.60 4.75 21.40
CA GLY A 301 27.09 3.99 20.24
C GLY A 301 26.85 2.51 20.56
N ILE A 302 27.76 1.86 21.31
CA ILE A 302 27.58 0.48 21.78
C ILE A 302 26.34 0.35 22.68
N VAL A 303 26.17 1.28 23.63
CA VAL A 303 24.97 1.33 24.49
C VAL A 303 23.69 1.52 23.64
N THR A 304 23.76 2.39 22.64
CA THR A 304 22.63 2.58 21.71
C THR A 304 22.27 1.29 20.98
N LEU A 305 23.25 0.57 20.45
CA LEU A 305 23.03 -0.74 19.80
C LEU A 305 22.45 -1.77 20.77
N PHE A 306 22.97 -1.82 22.01
CA PHE A 306 22.46 -2.74 23.03
C PHE A 306 20.97 -2.49 23.32
N PHE A 307 20.59 -1.24 23.59
CA PHE A 307 19.18 -0.89 23.82
C PHE A 307 18.31 -1.05 22.57
N TYR A 308 18.89 -0.85 21.38
CA TYR A 308 18.16 -1.12 20.12
C TYR A 308 17.79 -2.59 20.01
N PHE A 309 18.75 -3.51 20.17
CA PHE A 309 18.46 -4.94 20.17
C PHE A 309 17.50 -5.37 21.27
N LEU A 310 17.67 -4.82 22.48
CA LEU A 310 16.74 -5.07 23.58
C LEU A 310 15.31 -4.66 23.21
N THR A 311 15.14 -3.50 22.59
CA THR A 311 13.85 -3.01 22.12
C THR A 311 13.24 -3.94 21.07
N LEU A 312 14.06 -4.42 20.11
CA LEU A 312 13.60 -5.39 19.10
C LEU A 312 13.15 -6.71 19.75
N ILE A 313 13.94 -7.26 20.66
CA ILE A 313 13.58 -8.51 21.37
C ILE A 313 12.27 -8.36 22.13
N LEU A 314 12.07 -7.25 22.85
CA LEU A 314 10.83 -6.99 23.58
C LEU A 314 9.64 -6.83 22.65
N LEU A 315 9.81 -6.10 21.55
CA LEU A 315 8.75 -5.84 20.58
C LEU A 315 8.34 -7.12 19.84
N TYR A 316 9.31 -7.83 19.25
CA TYR A 316 9.03 -9.06 18.51
C TYR A 316 8.66 -10.24 19.41
N GLY A 317 9.23 -10.30 20.61
CA GLY A 317 8.81 -11.27 21.63
C GLY A 317 7.34 -11.12 21.99
N HIS A 318 6.87 -9.89 22.17
CA HIS A 318 5.45 -9.63 22.43
C HIS A 318 4.55 -9.98 21.23
N LEU A 319 4.98 -9.66 20.00
CA LEU A 319 4.25 -10.03 18.78
C LEU A 319 4.15 -11.54 18.58
N ALA A 320 5.17 -12.30 18.97
CA ALA A 320 5.17 -13.77 18.86
C ALA A 320 4.23 -14.44 19.86
N THR A 321 3.96 -13.82 21.03
CA THR A 321 3.06 -14.34 22.06
C THR A 321 1.60 -13.90 21.85
N GLY A 322 1.35 -12.86 21.03
CA GLY A 322 0.01 -12.37 20.71
C GLY A 322 -0.63 -13.16 19.56
N THR A 323 -1.82 -13.71 19.80
CA THR A 323 -2.58 -14.48 18.82
C THR A 323 -3.00 -13.64 17.59
N GLN A 324 -2.73 -14.15 16.40
CA GLN A 324 -3.38 -13.90 15.09
C GLN A 324 -2.92 -12.77 14.16
N SER A 325 -2.07 -11.81 14.52
CA SER A 325 -1.57 -10.90 13.48
C SER A 325 -0.11 -10.55 13.68
N SER A 326 0.71 -10.99 12.75
CA SER A 326 2.17 -10.91 12.77
C SER A 326 2.72 -9.60 12.18
N SER A 327 1.95 -8.50 12.12
CA SER A 327 2.44 -7.26 11.57
C SER A 327 2.48 -6.14 12.61
N LEU A 328 3.58 -5.38 12.61
CA LEU A 328 3.72 -4.10 13.33
C LEU A 328 2.56 -3.12 13.01
N LEU A 329 1.96 -3.25 11.83
CA LEU A 329 0.78 -2.49 11.38
C LEU A 329 -0.44 -2.74 12.28
N TYR A 330 -0.68 -3.97 12.70
CA TYR A 330 -1.78 -4.29 13.62
C TYR A 330 -1.58 -3.62 14.98
N PHE A 331 -0.35 -3.59 15.47
CA PHE A 331 -0.03 -2.88 16.71
C PHE A 331 -0.22 -1.36 16.56
N GLN A 332 0.21 -0.79 15.44
CA GLN A 332 -0.02 0.63 15.14
C GLN A 332 -1.51 0.96 14.98
N GLU A 333 -2.30 0.07 14.37
CA GLU A 333 -3.76 0.22 14.28
C GLU A 333 -4.45 0.07 15.64
N GLN A 334 -4.06 -0.88 16.47
CA GLN A 334 -4.60 -1.01 17.83
C GLN A 334 -4.30 0.24 18.69
N ILE A 335 -3.09 0.79 18.59
CA ILE A 335 -2.76 2.05 19.27
C ILE A 335 -3.65 3.17 18.75
N LYS A 336 -3.86 3.27 17.44
CA LYS A 336 -4.71 4.29 16.81
C LYS A 336 -6.17 4.17 17.26
N THR A 337 -6.73 2.96 17.21
CA THR A 337 -8.14 2.70 17.56
C THR A 337 -8.41 2.94 19.05
N ARG A 338 -7.49 2.53 19.94
CA ARG A 338 -7.59 2.77 21.37
C ARG A 338 -7.34 4.24 21.76
N GLN A 339 -6.52 4.98 21.01
CA GLN A 339 -6.32 6.42 21.22
C GLN A 339 -7.56 7.23 20.83
N PHE A 340 -8.30 6.81 19.80
CA PHE A 340 -9.59 7.44 19.44
C PHE A 340 -10.65 7.23 20.52
N GLN A 341 -10.65 6.07 21.20
CA GLN A 341 -11.61 5.77 22.28
C GLN A 341 -11.24 6.41 23.63
N LYS A 342 -9.95 6.70 23.90
CA LYS A 342 -9.51 7.39 25.13
C LYS A 342 -8.98 8.78 24.80
N ARG A 343 -9.85 9.77 24.80
CA ARG A 343 -9.61 11.22 24.62
C ARG A 343 -8.60 11.86 25.58
N ARG A 344 -7.73 11.08 26.26
CA ARG A 344 -6.74 11.52 27.26
C ARG A 344 -5.36 10.85 27.10
N ALA A 345 -4.90 10.64 25.84
CA ALA A 345 -3.47 10.38 25.66
C ALA A 345 -2.71 11.65 26.08
N ALA A 346 -1.70 11.51 26.95
CA ALA A 346 -0.92 12.65 27.39
C ALA A 346 -0.40 13.41 26.16
N PRO A 347 -0.51 14.74 26.09
CA PRO A 347 -0.13 15.55 24.91
C PRO A 347 1.32 15.28 24.47
N LEU A 348 2.18 14.85 25.39
CA LEU A 348 3.55 14.47 25.11
C LEU A 348 3.68 13.23 24.18
N ILE A 349 2.85 12.21 24.36
CA ILE A 349 2.90 10.99 23.51
C ILE A 349 2.50 11.33 22.07
N THR A 350 1.46 12.14 21.90
CA THR A 350 1.00 12.58 20.58
C THR A 350 2.08 13.45 19.88
N PHE A 351 2.82 14.24 20.62
CA PHE A 351 3.93 15.05 20.11
C PHE A 351 5.16 14.21 19.73
N LEU A 352 5.49 13.17 20.50
CA LEU A 352 6.66 12.32 20.25
C LEU A 352 6.42 11.25 19.16
N GLN A 353 5.18 10.86 18.90
CA GLN A 353 4.82 9.83 17.93
C GLN A 353 5.37 10.06 16.50
N PRO A 354 5.36 11.29 15.92
CA PRO A 354 5.97 11.55 14.63
C PRO A 354 7.49 11.34 14.61
N LEU A 355 8.19 11.61 15.73
CA LEU A 355 9.64 11.50 15.83
C LEU A 355 10.16 10.06 15.75
N VAL A 356 9.31 9.08 16.04
CA VAL A 356 9.63 7.65 15.93
C VAL A 356 9.48 7.13 14.49
N LYS A 357 8.86 7.91 13.59
CA LYS A 357 8.70 7.49 12.19
C LYS A 357 10.00 7.66 11.41
N ARG A 358 10.42 6.61 10.70
CA ARG A 358 11.64 6.56 9.90
C ARG A 358 11.79 7.72 8.94
N ASP A 359 10.68 8.13 8.31
CA ASP A 359 10.68 9.25 7.38
C ASP A 359 11.19 10.55 7.99
N LEU A 360 10.74 10.85 9.21
CA LEU A 360 11.12 12.10 9.89
C LEU A 360 12.52 12.00 10.50
N TYR A 361 12.83 10.93 11.25
CA TYR A 361 14.17 10.85 11.84
C TYR A 361 15.26 10.68 10.77
N GLY A 362 14.98 9.98 9.65
CA GLY A 362 15.91 9.86 8.54
C GLY A 362 16.26 11.21 7.91
N PHE A 363 15.27 12.10 7.75
CA PHE A 363 15.49 13.46 7.29
C PHE A 363 16.29 14.30 8.28
N ILE A 364 15.93 14.25 9.57
CA ILE A 364 16.66 14.96 10.61
C ILE A 364 18.13 14.49 10.66
N PHE A 365 18.36 13.18 10.56
CA PHE A 365 19.72 12.61 10.57
C PHE A 365 20.52 13.02 9.34
N MET A 366 19.89 13.11 8.18
CA MET A 366 20.52 13.66 6.98
C MET A 366 20.99 15.10 7.23
N ILE A 367 20.12 15.96 7.77
CA ILE A 367 20.49 17.35 8.07
C ILE A 367 21.65 17.41 9.08
N LEU A 368 21.56 16.66 10.17
CA LEU A 368 22.60 16.63 11.19
C LEU A 368 23.94 16.10 10.66
N ALA A 369 23.89 15.09 9.78
CA ALA A 369 25.09 14.55 9.14
C ALA A 369 25.74 15.58 8.18
N VAL A 370 24.94 16.29 7.40
CA VAL A 370 25.42 17.38 6.52
C VAL A 370 25.97 18.56 7.31
N LEU A 371 25.42 18.85 8.48
CA LEU A 371 25.94 19.88 9.40
C LEU A 371 27.19 19.41 10.17
N GLY A 372 27.65 18.17 10.01
CA GLY A 372 28.81 17.63 10.70
C GLY A 372 28.58 17.37 12.20
N LEU A 373 27.35 17.03 12.58
CA LEU A 373 26.91 16.81 13.96
C LEU A 373 26.54 15.34 14.24
N PRO A 374 27.40 14.33 13.92
CA PRO A 374 27.09 12.92 14.09
C PRO A 374 26.85 12.52 15.57
N HIS A 375 27.46 13.20 16.50
CA HIS A 375 27.26 12.96 17.94
C HIS A 375 25.80 13.21 18.36
N ILE A 376 25.15 14.24 17.81
CA ILE A 376 23.73 14.52 18.08
C ILE A 376 22.84 13.39 17.57
N ILE A 377 23.16 12.79 16.42
CA ILE A 377 22.42 11.65 15.88
C ILE A 377 22.44 10.47 16.86
N ILE A 378 23.62 10.15 17.43
CA ILE A 378 23.77 9.08 18.44
C ILE A 378 22.91 9.37 19.69
N PHE A 379 22.92 10.60 20.19
CA PHE A 379 22.11 11.00 21.34
C PHE A 379 20.61 10.91 21.04
N CYS A 380 20.15 11.38 19.86
CA CYS A 380 18.76 11.27 19.45
C CYS A 380 18.32 9.81 19.35
N TRP A 381 19.17 8.96 18.80
CA TRP A 381 18.86 7.54 18.69
C TRP A 381 18.81 6.84 20.04
N LEU A 382 19.81 7.08 20.90
CA LEU A 382 19.81 6.56 22.27
C LEU A 382 18.55 6.97 23.03
N ALA A 383 18.16 8.24 22.94
CA ALA A 383 16.92 8.71 23.56
C ALA A 383 15.69 7.95 23.02
N ALA A 384 15.59 7.76 21.70
CA ALA A 384 14.50 7.03 21.09
C ALA A 384 14.43 5.57 21.54
N VAL A 385 15.56 4.83 21.54
CA VAL A 385 15.57 3.41 21.91
C VAL A 385 15.39 3.17 23.41
N VAL A 386 15.67 4.14 24.25
CA VAL A 386 15.39 4.06 25.71
C VAL A 386 13.92 4.42 26.00
N ILE A 387 13.39 5.44 25.34
CA ILE A 387 12.02 5.91 25.55
C ILE A 387 10.98 4.90 25.01
N THR A 388 11.24 4.30 23.87
CA THR A 388 10.29 3.38 23.21
C THR A 388 9.86 2.21 24.09
N PRO A 389 10.75 1.40 24.70
CA PRO A 389 10.34 0.30 25.58
C PRO A 389 9.65 0.78 26.86
N ILE A 390 10.01 1.95 27.39
CA ILE A 390 9.34 2.53 28.57
C ILE A 390 7.88 2.87 28.23
N LEU A 391 7.65 3.50 27.09
CA LEU A 391 6.30 3.80 26.63
C LEU A 391 5.52 2.51 26.36
N PHE A 392 6.16 1.51 25.75
CA PHE A 392 5.58 0.23 25.45
C PHE A 392 5.14 -0.53 26.72
N THR A 393 6.04 -0.70 27.69
CA THR A 393 5.75 -1.37 28.96
C THR A 393 4.70 -0.64 29.80
N SER A 394 4.76 0.70 29.82
CA SER A 394 3.75 1.52 30.52
C SER A 394 2.35 1.36 29.92
N HIS A 395 2.27 1.08 28.64
CA HIS A 395 1.00 0.83 27.93
C HIS A 395 0.44 -0.56 28.26
N LEU A 396 1.32 -1.57 28.30
CA LEU A 396 0.93 -2.95 28.67
C LEU A 396 0.42 -3.05 30.11
N LEU A 397 1.09 -2.37 31.06
CA LEU A 397 0.68 -2.33 32.47
C LEU A 397 -0.66 -1.61 32.72
N LYS A 398 -1.09 -0.74 31.78
CA LYS A 398 -2.40 -0.06 31.85
C LYS A 398 -3.52 -0.81 31.12
N SER A 399 -3.19 -1.86 30.39
CA SER A 399 -4.16 -2.66 29.62
C SER A 399 -4.61 -3.93 30.36
N ASN A 400 -3.87 -4.32 31.41
CA ASN A 400 -4.28 -5.31 32.42
C ASN A 400 -4.93 -4.60 33.61
#